data_f53f75929173099458b356f15405d20f
#
_entry.id   f53f75929173099458b356f15405d20f
#
_cell.length_a   1.000
_cell.length_b   1.000
_cell.length_c   1.000
_cell.angle_alpha   90.00
_cell.angle_beta   90.00
_cell.angle_gamma   90.00
#
_symmetry.space_group_name_H-M   'P 1'
#
loop_
_entity.id
_entity.type
_entity.pdbx_description
1 polymer ?
#
loop_
_entity_poly.entity_id
_entity_poly.type
_entity_poly.pdbx_seq_one_letter_code
_entity_poly.pdbx_strand_id
1 'polypeptide(L)'
;MRFGRIDLAYFGPLSYVMAKSKSDIEPFAAMVIDGKPTYRSVIIANVASGVNEYADLKGKKMAYGDRASTSSHLIPKTVLLETAELTGGQDYEQHFVGTHDAVAVNVANGNADAGGLSEVIFDLVAERGLIDPSKVKVLGYSGEYPQYPWAMRSNLSPELKTKVRDVFVGIDDPEVLRNFKAEAFAPITDA
;
A
#
# COMPACT_ATOMS: atom_id res chain seq x y z
N MET A 1 -6.77 19.21 -5.22
CA MET A 1 -5.56 19.98 -4.89
C MET A 1 -5.12 20.87 -6.05
N ARG A 2 -4.81 20.36 -7.25
CA ARG A 2 -4.31 21.15 -8.41
C ARG A 2 -5.17 22.39 -8.76
N PHE A 3 -6.49 22.32 -8.66
CA PHE A 3 -7.43 23.39 -9.00
C PHE A 3 -7.97 24.14 -7.78
N GLY A 4 -7.38 24.01 -6.61
CA GLY A 4 -7.78 24.70 -5.39
C GLY A 4 -9.11 24.25 -4.78
N ARG A 5 -9.66 23.11 -5.22
CA ARG A 5 -10.96 22.62 -4.72
C ARG A 5 -10.83 21.71 -3.49
N ILE A 6 -9.64 21.20 -3.21
CA ILE A 6 -9.33 20.33 -2.09
C ILE A 6 -8.03 20.84 -1.48
N ASP A 7 -8.02 21.07 -0.18
CA ASP A 7 -6.87 21.59 0.57
C ASP A 7 -6.06 20.47 1.20
N LEU A 8 -6.72 19.41 1.67
CA LEU A 8 -6.11 18.25 2.31
C LEU A 8 -6.52 16.99 1.58
N ALA A 9 -5.61 16.02 1.47
CA ALA A 9 -5.92 14.71 0.91
C ALA A 9 -5.02 13.62 1.52
N TYR A 10 -5.54 12.40 1.56
CA TYR A 10 -4.85 11.19 1.96
C TYR A 10 -4.43 10.40 0.72
N PHE A 11 -3.17 9.98 0.65
CA PHE A 11 -2.59 9.32 -0.50
C PHE A 11 -1.88 8.01 -0.11
N GLY A 12 -1.83 7.06 -1.04
CA GLY A 12 -0.75 6.09 -1.03
C GLY A 12 0.57 6.76 -1.46
N PRO A 13 1.75 6.26 -1.05
CA PRO A 13 3.02 6.93 -1.36
C PRO A 13 3.24 7.17 -2.86
N LEU A 14 2.99 6.19 -3.73
CA LEU A 14 3.11 6.37 -5.18
C LEU A 14 2.11 7.41 -5.71
N SER A 15 0.85 7.34 -5.29
CA SER A 15 -0.16 8.31 -5.73
C SER A 15 0.13 9.73 -5.23
N TYR A 16 0.78 9.87 -4.06
CA TYR A 16 1.31 11.14 -3.58
C TYR A 16 2.37 11.70 -4.53
N VAL A 17 3.39 10.90 -4.90
CA VAL A 17 4.45 11.30 -5.84
C VAL A 17 3.85 11.72 -7.19
N MET A 18 2.90 10.95 -7.70
CA MET A 18 2.19 11.27 -8.94
C MET A 18 1.37 12.57 -8.83
N ALA A 19 0.72 12.80 -7.70
CA ALA A 19 -0.03 14.06 -7.46
C ALA A 19 0.93 15.24 -7.30
N LYS A 20 2.03 15.08 -6.58
CA LYS A 20 3.06 16.11 -6.37
C LYS A 20 3.71 16.54 -7.68
N SER A 21 3.94 15.64 -8.62
CA SER A 21 4.47 15.99 -9.95
C SER A 21 3.54 16.92 -10.75
N LYS A 22 2.29 17.08 -10.36
CA LYS A 22 1.26 17.87 -11.06
C LYS A 22 0.61 18.95 -10.20
N SER A 23 0.97 19.03 -8.94
CA SER A 23 0.36 19.92 -7.94
C SER A 23 1.38 20.30 -6.90
N ASP A 24 1.32 21.54 -6.44
CA ASP A 24 2.15 22.02 -5.34
C ASP A 24 1.54 21.59 -4.00
N ILE A 25 2.00 20.45 -3.49
CA ILE A 25 1.54 19.81 -2.26
C ILE A 25 2.71 19.34 -1.41
N GLU A 26 2.52 19.26 -0.11
CA GLU A 26 3.49 18.77 0.86
C GLU A 26 2.84 17.76 1.81
N PRO A 27 3.56 16.72 2.24
CA PRO A 27 3.05 15.79 3.23
C PRO A 27 3.22 16.41 4.62
N PHE A 28 2.38 16.03 5.58
CA PHE A 28 2.47 16.62 6.91
C PHE A 28 2.23 15.63 8.06
N ALA A 29 1.52 14.53 7.83
CA ALA A 29 1.27 13.51 8.83
C ALA A 29 1.14 12.14 8.19
N ALA A 30 1.52 11.10 8.93
CA ALA A 30 1.31 9.69 8.58
C ALA A 30 0.84 8.93 9.82
N MET A 31 0.07 7.86 9.61
CA MET A 31 -0.39 6.98 10.69
C MET A 31 0.79 6.21 11.27
N VAL A 32 0.76 5.98 12.58
CA VAL A 32 1.63 5.04 13.30
C VAL A 32 0.81 3.78 13.56
N ILE A 33 1.31 2.65 13.09
CA ILE A 33 0.70 1.32 13.26
C ILE A 33 1.80 0.40 13.77
N ASP A 34 1.54 -0.37 14.83
CA ASP A 34 2.54 -1.22 15.51
C ASP A 34 3.82 -0.45 15.90
N GLY A 35 3.63 0.78 16.40
CA GLY A 35 4.71 1.68 16.84
C GLY A 35 5.54 2.29 15.71
N LYS A 36 5.16 2.12 14.43
CA LYS A 36 5.95 2.58 13.27
C LYS A 36 5.13 3.39 12.28
N PRO A 37 5.71 4.47 11.69
CA PRO A 37 5.11 5.20 10.57
C PRO A 37 5.51 4.57 9.22
N THR A 38 5.71 3.24 9.19
CA THR A 38 6.09 2.46 8.00
C THR A 38 5.18 1.25 7.83
N TYR A 39 5.18 0.67 6.64
CA TYR A 39 4.45 -0.55 6.32
C TYR A 39 5.20 -1.37 5.27
N ARG A 40 4.79 -2.63 5.07
CA ARG A 40 5.37 -3.54 4.09
C ARG A 40 4.34 -4.00 3.05
N SER A 41 4.85 -4.39 1.90
CA SER A 41 4.12 -5.22 0.95
C SER A 41 4.38 -6.70 1.24
N VAL A 42 3.38 -7.53 0.98
CA VAL A 42 3.51 -8.98 1.00
C VAL A 42 3.21 -9.53 -0.40
N ILE A 43 3.97 -10.54 -0.82
CA ILE A 43 3.69 -11.33 -2.01
C ILE A 43 3.19 -12.70 -1.54
N ILE A 44 1.97 -13.04 -1.96
CA ILE A 44 1.30 -14.30 -1.64
C ILE A 44 1.13 -15.15 -2.91
N ALA A 45 1.04 -16.46 -2.76
CA ALA A 45 0.72 -17.38 -3.83
C ALA A 45 -0.38 -18.35 -3.45
N ASN A 46 -1.16 -18.79 -4.43
CA ASN A 46 -2.08 -19.91 -4.25
C ASN A 46 -1.28 -21.21 -4.03
N VAL A 47 -1.65 -22.00 -3.04
CA VAL A 47 -0.92 -23.23 -2.69
C VAL A 47 -0.95 -24.27 -3.82
N ALA A 48 -1.97 -24.27 -4.66
CA ALA A 48 -2.11 -25.19 -5.80
C ALA A 48 -1.44 -24.69 -7.09
N SER A 49 -0.91 -23.44 -7.12
CA SER A 49 -0.32 -22.84 -8.33
C SER A 49 1.02 -23.45 -8.74
N GLY A 50 1.68 -24.17 -7.82
CA GLY A 50 3.05 -24.65 -8.01
C GLY A 50 4.12 -23.57 -7.76
N VAL A 51 3.75 -22.33 -7.46
CA VAL A 51 4.68 -21.23 -7.15
C VAL A 51 5.18 -21.38 -5.72
N ASN A 52 6.46 -21.60 -5.51
CA ASN A 52 7.10 -21.76 -4.18
C ASN A 52 8.11 -20.64 -3.90
N GLU A 53 8.67 -20.06 -4.95
CA GLU A 53 9.61 -18.93 -4.89
C GLU A 53 9.31 -17.94 -6.02
N TYR A 54 9.94 -16.77 -6.00
CA TYR A 54 9.66 -15.72 -6.99
C TYR A 54 9.97 -16.15 -8.42
N ALA A 55 11.00 -16.95 -8.64
CA ALA A 55 11.39 -17.46 -9.97
C ALA A 55 10.29 -18.31 -10.62
N ASP A 56 9.49 -19.02 -9.82
CA ASP A 56 8.38 -19.85 -10.32
C ASP A 56 7.23 -19.03 -10.94
N LEU A 57 7.24 -17.71 -10.74
CA LEU A 57 6.26 -16.81 -11.36
C LEU A 57 6.43 -16.64 -12.87
N LYS A 58 7.52 -17.14 -13.46
CA LYS A 58 7.70 -17.10 -14.92
C LYS A 58 6.57 -17.86 -15.63
N GLY A 59 5.88 -17.17 -16.52
CA GLY A 59 4.72 -17.70 -17.26
C GLY A 59 3.42 -17.78 -16.44
N LYS A 60 3.41 -17.27 -15.20
CA LYS A 60 2.27 -17.28 -14.29
C LYS A 60 1.50 -15.96 -14.31
N LYS A 61 0.33 -15.94 -13.66
CA LYS A 61 -0.50 -14.77 -13.49
C LYS A 61 -0.31 -14.16 -12.11
N MET A 62 0.10 -12.90 -12.08
CA MET A 62 0.29 -12.11 -10.86
C MET A 62 -0.82 -11.08 -10.71
N ALA A 63 -1.61 -11.15 -9.64
CA ALA A 63 -2.63 -10.17 -9.31
C ALA A 63 -2.02 -8.94 -8.64
N TYR A 64 -2.44 -7.78 -9.09
CA TYR A 64 -2.13 -6.47 -8.53
C TYR A 64 -3.42 -5.70 -8.21
N GLY A 65 -3.37 -4.79 -7.26
CA GLY A 65 -4.48 -3.86 -6.99
C GLY A 65 -4.62 -2.80 -8.06
N ASP A 66 -4.57 -1.53 -7.67
CA ASP A 66 -4.58 -0.40 -8.60
C ASP A 66 -3.18 -0.11 -9.17
N ARG A 67 -3.12 0.41 -10.42
CA ARG A 67 -1.87 0.76 -11.09
C ARG A 67 -1.07 1.84 -10.37
N ALA A 68 -1.73 2.72 -9.62
CA ALA A 68 -1.11 3.76 -8.80
C ALA A 68 -0.87 3.31 -7.34
N SER A 69 -1.06 2.02 -7.03
CA SER A 69 -0.78 1.48 -5.70
C SER A 69 0.72 1.26 -5.49
N THR A 70 1.21 1.67 -4.33
CA THR A 70 2.59 1.40 -3.88
C THR A 70 2.75 -0.07 -3.54
N SER A 71 2.07 -0.55 -2.49
CA SER A 71 2.27 -1.90 -1.94
C SER A 71 1.54 -3.01 -2.70
N SER A 72 0.56 -2.67 -3.55
CA SER A 72 -0.13 -3.68 -4.34
C SER A 72 0.23 -3.66 -5.84
N HIS A 73 1.20 -2.83 -6.25
CA HIS A 73 1.71 -2.85 -7.61
C HIS A 73 3.21 -2.52 -7.68
N LEU A 74 3.61 -1.27 -7.34
CA LEU A 74 4.99 -0.83 -7.55
C LEU A 74 5.99 -1.71 -6.81
N ILE A 75 5.82 -1.86 -5.48
CA ILE A 75 6.75 -2.61 -4.63
C ILE A 75 6.83 -4.08 -5.04
N PRO A 76 5.73 -4.86 -5.13
CA PRO A 76 5.81 -6.26 -5.56
C PRO A 76 6.47 -6.44 -6.92
N LYS A 77 6.17 -5.55 -7.87
CA LYS A 77 6.80 -5.56 -9.19
C LYS A 77 8.31 -5.32 -9.12
N THR A 78 8.75 -4.38 -8.28
CA THR A 78 10.17 -4.08 -8.06
C THR A 78 10.86 -5.26 -7.38
N VAL A 79 10.25 -5.87 -6.35
CA VAL A 79 10.78 -7.06 -5.69
C VAL A 79 11.01 -8.19 -6.70
N LEU A 80 10.04 -8.49 -7.56
CA LEU A 80 10.19 -9.54 -8.58
C LEU A 80 11.30 -9.23 -9.59
N LEU A 81 11.43 -7.96 -9.98
CA LEU A 81 12.50 -7.54 -10.89
C LEU A 81 13.88 -7.68 -10.25
N GLU A 82 14.05 -7.19 -9.01
CA GLU A 82 15.36 -7.13 -8.35
C GLU A 82 15.83 -8.47 -7.81
N THR A 83 14.89 -9.36 -7.40
CA THR A 83 15.25 -10.64 -6.74
C THR A 83 15.19 -11.85 -7.66
N ALA A 84 14.37 -11.79 -8.71
CA ALA A 84 14.18 -12.91 -9.65
C ALA A 84 14.36 -12.50 -11.13
N GLU A 85 14.72 -11.25 -11.40
CA GLU A 85 14.90 -10.67 -12.75
C GLU A 85 13.64 -10.80 -13.63
N LEU A 86 12.44 -10.86 -13.01
CA LEU A 86 11.18 -11.01 -13.71
C LEU A 86 10.55 -9.66 -14.05
N THR A 87 10.28 -9.43 -15.33
CA THR A 87 9.63 -8.23 -15.86
C THR A 87 8.16 -8.49 -16.14
N GLY A 88 7.28 -7.73 -15.47
CA GLY A 88 5.83 -7.84 -15.67
C GLY A 88 5.39 -7.51 -17.08
N GLY A 89 4.56 -8.36 -17.67
CA GLY A 89 4.08 -8.26 -19.05
C GLY A 89 5.02 -8.91 -20.08
N GLN A 90 6.22 -9.34 -19.65
CA GLN A 90 7.15 -10.12 -20.46
C GLN A 90 7.31 -11.54 -19.90
N ASP A 91 7.70 -11.64 -18.63
CA ASP A 91 7.96 -12.93 -17.98
C ASP A 91 6.74 -13.51 -17.26
N TYR A 92 5.78 -12.65 -16.87
CA TYR A 92 4.53 -13.06 -16.23
C TYR A 92 3.36 -12.12 -16.61
N GLU A 93 2.13 -12.65 -16.55
CA GLU A 93 0.92 -11.88 -16.82
C GLU A 93 0.58 -10.96 -15.64
N GLN A 94 0.32 -9.68 -15.90
CA GLN A 94 -0.14 -8.72 -14.90
C GLN A 94 -1.66 -8.62 -14.93
N HIS A 95 -2.32 -8.97 -13.83
CA HIS A 95 -3.76 -8.92 -13.68
C HIS A 95 -4.17 -7.88 -12.62
N PHE A 96 -4.76 -6.76 -13.04
CA PHE A 96 -5.16 -5.67 -12.16
C PHE A 96 -6.61 -5.84 -11.70
N VAL A 97 -6.83 -6.00 -10.38
CA VAL A 97 -8.13 -6.30 -9.78
C VAL A 97 -8.69 -5.14 -8.94
N GLY A 98 -7.97 -4.02 -8.87
CA GLY A 98 -8.42 -2.74 -8.29
C GLY A 98 -8.08 -2.56 -6.82
N THR A 99 -8.39 -3.52 -5.93
CA THR A 99 -8.22 -3.36 -4.48
C THR A 99 -7.34 -4.45 -3.87
N HIS A 100 -6.79 -4.21 -2.68
CA HIS A 100 -5.92 -5.17 -1.97
C HIS A 100 -6.67 -6.44 -1.55
N ASP A 101 -7.87 -6.30 -1.04
CA ASP A 101 -8.73 -7.43 -0.67
C ASP A 101 -9.10 -8.28 -1.89
N ALA A 102 -9.39 -7.65 -3.05
CA ALA A 102 -9.60 -8.37 -4.29
C ALA A 102 -8.36 -9.15 -4.74
N VAL A 103 -7.14 -8.67 -4.50
CA VAL A 103 -5.90 -9.42 -4.76
C VAL A 103 -5.89 -10.71 -3.94
N ALA A 104 -6.09 -10.64 -2.62
CA ALA A 104 -6.09 -11.80 -1.74
C ALA A 104 -7.16 -12.81 -2.15
N VAL A 105 -8.38 -12.35 -2.45
CA VAL A 105 -9.50 -13.19 -2.89
C VAL A 105 -9.22 -13.87 -4.23
N ASN A 106 -8.65 -13.16 -5.20
CA ASN A 106 -8.29 -13.76 -6.51
C ASN A 106 -7.23 -14.85 -6.36
N VAL A 107 -6.20 -14.62 -5.53
CA VAL A 107 -5.18 -15.62 -5.25
C VAL A 107 -5.78 -16.83 -4.51
N ALA A 108 -6.56 -16.62 -3.44
CA ALA A 108 -7.17 -17.71 -2.69
C ALA A 108 -8.09 -18.60 -3.55
N ASN A 109 -8.81 -18.01 -4.51
CA ASN A 109 -9.69 -18.72 -5.42
C ASN A 109 -8.99 -19.32 -6.66
N GLY A 110 -7.68 -19.12 -6.82
CA GLY A 110 -6.91 -19.62 -7.96
C GLY A 110 -7.16 -18.88 -9.28
N ASN A 111 -7.77 -17.68 -9.23
CA ASN A 111 -7.93 -16.82 -10.40
C ASN A 111 -6.63 -16.13 -10.81
N ALA A 112 -5.67 -16.08 -9.88
CA ALA A 112 -4.28 -15.71 -10.10
C ALA A 112 -3.37 -16.68 -9.33
N ASP A 113 -2.17 -16.93 -9.87
CA ASP A 113 -1.20 -17.82 -9.25
C ASP A 113 -0.56 -17.19 -8.01
N ALA A 114 -0.34 -15.88 -8.05
CA ALA A 114 0.20 -15.08 -6.96
C ALA A 114 -0.38 -13.66 -6.96
N GLY A 115 -0.08 -12.88 -5.93
CA GLY A 115 -0.51 -11.49 -5.85
C GLY A 115 0.32 -10.67 -4.87
N GLY A 116 0.34 -9.35 -5.10
CA GLY A 116 1.01 -8.39 -4.23
C GLY A 116 0.00 -7.45 -3.56
N LEU A 117 0.12 -7.26 -2.24
CA LEU A 117 -0.76 -6.37 -1.48
C LEU A 117 -0.08 -5.84 -0.21
N SER A 118 -0.74 -4.94 0.50
CA SER A 118 -0.28 -4.50 1.83
C SER A 118 -0.39 -5.65 2.83
N GLU A 119 0.64 -5.88 3.64
CA GLU A 119 0.66 -6.85 4.73
C GLU A 119 -0.53 -6.65 5.68
N VAL A 120 -0.75 -5.42 6.15
CA VAL A 120 -1.86 -5.07 7.07
C VAL A 120 -3.23 -5.44 6.48
N ILE A 121 -3.42 -5.25 5.18
CA ILE A 121 -4.68 -5.62 4.53
C ILE A 121 -4.79 -7.14 4.34
N PHE A 122 -3.68 -7.82 4.06
CA PHE A 122 -3.67 -9.29 3.98
C PHE A 122 -4.08 -9.92 5.31
N ASP A 123 -3.49 -9.49 6.43
CA ASP A 123 -3.82 -9.97 7.77
C ASP A 123 -5.30 -9.70 8.09
N LEU A 124 -5.79 -8.50 7.80
CA LEU A 124 -7.18 -8.14 8.01
C LEU A 124 -8.18 -8.99 7.21
N VAL A 125 -7.84 -9.31 5.96
CA VAL A 125 -8.68 -10.14 5.08
C VAL A 125 -8.72 -11.58 5.60
N ALA A 126 -7.59 -12.10 6.10
CA ALA A 126 -7.49 -13.42 6.72
C ALA A 126 -8.26 -13.46 8.05
N GLU A 127 -8.07 -12.50 8.95
CA GLU A 127 -8.77 -12.39 10.24
C GLU A 127 -10.29 -12.31 10.09
N ARG A 128 -10.76 -11.60 9.06
CA ARG A 128 -12.19 -11.48 8.78
C ARG A 128 -12.80 -12.70 8.08
N GLY A 129 -12.01 -13.73 7.79
CA GLY A 129 -12.45 -14.92 7.08
C GLY A 129 -12.90 -14.67 5.64
N LEU A 130 -12.42 -13.60 4.99
CA LEU A 130 -12.73 -13.28 3.59
C LEU A 130 -12.01 -14.20 2.61
N ILE A 131 -10.96 -14.87 3.07
CA ILE A 131 -10.24 -15.93 2.37
C ILE A 131 -10.06 -17.13 3.31
N ASP A 132 -9.85 -18.29 2.72
CA ASP A 132 -9.36 -19.46 3.42
C ASP A 132 -7.82 -19.41 3.49
N PRO A 133 -7.21 -19.18 4.68
CA PRO A 133 -5.76 -19.06 4.80
C PRO A 133 -4.99 -20.31 4.34
N SER A 134 -5.63 -21.48 4.35
CA SER A 134 -5.01 -22.73 3.90
C SER A 134 -4.78 -22.80 2.39
N LYS A 135 -5.44 -21.92 1.63
CA LYS A 135 -5.32 -21.83 0.17
C LYS A 135 -4.23 -20.88 -0.31
N VAL A 136 -3.66 -20.09 0.60
CA VAL A 136 -2.61 -19.12 0.27
C VAL A 136 -1.38 -19.36 1.13
N LYS A 137 -0.23 -19.04 0.56
CA LYS A 137 1.05 -19.01 1.28
C LYS A 137 1.77 -17.70 1.01
N VAL A 138 2.52 -17.22 1.99
CA VAL A 138 3.39 -16.07 1.84
C VAL A 138 4.68 -16.51 1.15
N LEU A 139 5.05 -15.85 0.06
CA LEU A 139 6.33 -16.02 -0.61
C LEU A 139 7.41 -15.13 0.01
N GLY A 140 7.02 -13.93 0.46
CA GLY A 140 7.93 -13.02 1.13
C GLY A 140 7.34 -11.63 1.34
N TYR A 141 8.09 -10.83 2.08
CA TYR A 141 7.77 -9.45 2.40
C TYR A 141 8.78 -8.51 1.77
N SER A 142 8.37 -7.28 1.47
CA SER A 142 9.28 -6.22 1.08
C SER A 142 10.04 -5.65 2.29
N GLY A 143 11.00 -4.77 2.05
CA GLY A 143 11.47 -3.82 3.05
C GLY A 143 10.34 -2.90 3.55
N GLU A 144 10.63 -2.12 4.58
CA GLU A 144 9.72 -1.11 5.10
C GLU A 144 9.71 0.14 4.20
N TYR A 145 8.51 0.69 3.98
CA TYR A 145 8.28 1.92 3.24
C TYR A 145 7.48 2.91 4.09
N PRO A 146 7.62 4.22 3.85
CA PRO A 146 6.82 5.21 4.57
C PRO A 146 5.32 4.93 4.47
N GLN A 147 4.61 5.12 5.58
CA GLN A 147 3.16 4.97 5.64
C GLN A 147 2.46 6.02 4.76
N TYR A 148 1.21 5.82 4.49
CA TYR A 148 0.37 6.68 3.64
C TYR A 148 0.34 8.11 4.18
N PRO A 149 0.79 9.12 3.40
CA PRO A 149 0.82 10.50 3.84
C PRO A 149 -0.56 11.18 3.74
N TRP A 150 -0.89 11.95 4.76
CA TRP A 150 -1.76 13.09 4.63
C TRP A 150 -0.96 14.26 4.05
N ALA A 151 -1.48 14.86 3.00
CA ALA A 151 -0.84 15.99 2.31
C ALA A 151 -1.76 17.20 2.26
N MET A 152 -1.15 18.38 2.25
CA MET A 152 -1.82 19.67 2.13
C MET A 152 -1.29 20.46 0.94
N ARG A 153 -2.04 21.46 0.47
CA ARG A 153 -1.51 22.38 -0.52
C ARG A 153 -0.40 23.24 0.08
N SER A 154 0.72 23.38 -0.64
CA SER A 154 1.89 24.14 -0.16
C SER A 154 1.62 25.64 -0.04
N ASN A 155 0.62 26.18 -0.76
CA ASN A 155 0.25 27.60 -0.74
C ASN A 155 -0.76 27.99 0.35
N LEU A 156 -1.08 27.12 1.31
CA LEU A 156 -1.79 27.50 2.52
C LEU A 156 -0.92 28.41 3.40
N SER A 157 -1.53 29.28 4.21
CA SER A 157 -0.75 30.13 5.11
C SER A 157 0.09 29.29 6.08
N PRO A 158 1.30 29.75 6.44
CA PRO A 158 2.16 29.02 7.38
C PRO A 158 1.45 28.71 8.71
N GLU A 159 0.65 29.65 9.20
CA GLU A 159 -0.14 29.48 10.43
C GLU A 159 -1.15 28.33 10.28
N LEU A 160 -1.89 28.27 9.18
CA LEU A 160 -2.86 27.20 8.93
C LEU A 160 -2.18 25.85 8.79
N LYS A 161 -1.05 25.78 8.07
CA LYS A 161 -0.26 24.55 7.93
C LYS A 161 0.20 24.01 9.28
N THR A 162 0.71 24.89 10.14
CA THR A 162 1.12 24.52 11.50
C THR A 162 -0.06 23.99 12.30
N LYS A 163 -1.19 24.71 12.32
CA LYS A 163 -2.40 24.28 13.04
C LYS A 163 -2.91 22.92 12.57
N VAL A 164 -2.96 22.70 11.26
CA VAL A 164 -3.41 21.42 10.69
C VAL A 164 -2.48 20.28 11.13
N ARG A 165 -1.16 20.47 11.03
CA ARG A 165 -0.18 19.47 11.48
C ARG A 165 -0.32 19.17 12.97
N ASP A 166 -0.39 20.23 13.80
CA ASP A 166 -0.47 20.10 15.26
C ASP A 166 -1.74 19.35 15.69
N VAL A 167 -2.87 19.62 15.02
CA VAL A 167 -4.14 18.91 15.28
C VAL A 167 -3.98 17.43 14.95
N PHE A 168 -3.42 17.06 13.78
CA PHE A 168 -3.26 15.65 13.41
C PHE A 168 -2.30 14.90 14.33
N VAL A 169 -1.14 15.50 14.60
CA VAL A 169 -0.11 14.88 15.45
C VAL A 169 -0.56 14.82 16.92
N GLY A 170 -1.42 15.75 17.34
CA GLY A 170 -1.97 15.78 18.68
C GLY A 170 -3.25 14.95 18.88
N ILE A 171 -3.71 14.18 17.89
CA ILE A 171 -4.87 13.28 18.07
C ILE A 171 -4.46 12.17 19.05
N ASP A 172 -5.11 12.13 20.20
CA ASP A 172 -4.95 11.13 21.26
C ASP A 172 -6.28 10.44 21.65
N ASP A 173 -7.39 10.84 21.03
CA ASP A 173 -8.70 10.23 21.26
C ASP A 173 -8.72 8.78 20.73
N PRO A 174 -8.92 7.78 21.63
CA PRO A 174 -8.88 6.37 21.24
C PRO A 174 -9.98 5.96 20.25
N GLU A 175 -11.14 6.67 20.25
CA GLU A 175 -12.21 6.37 19.32
C GLU A 175 -11.87 6.87 17.92
N VAL A 176 -11.29 8.06 17.81
CA VAL A 176 -10.79 8.61 16.55
C VAL A 176 -9.69 7.72 15.99
N LEU A 177 -8.66 7.41 16.78
CA LEU A 177 -7.52 6.56 16.36
C LEU A 177 -7.97 5.18 15.89
N ARG A 178 -8.93 4.56 16.59
CA ARG A 178 -9.51 3.27 16.20
C ARG A 178 -10.16 3.28 14.81
N ASN A 179 -10.82 4.38 14.44
CA ASN A 179 -11.43 4.53 13.12
C ASN A 179 -10.38 4.56 12.01
N PHE A 180 -9.19 5.06 12.30
CA PHE A 180 -8.03 5.03 11.38
C PHE A 180 -7.19 3.74 11.52
N LYS A 181 -7.49 2.87 12.51
CA LYS A 181 -6.65 1.72 12.87
C LYS A 181 -5.20 2.15 13.15
N ALA A 182 -5.04 3.30 13.77
CA ALA A 182 -3.76 3.90 14.11
C ALA A 182 -3.62 4.01 15.63
N GLU A 183 -2.39 4.04 16.11
CA GLU A 183 -2.03 4.30 17.50
C GLU A 183 -1.75 5.78 17.73
N ALA A 184 -1.28 6.45 16.69
CA ALA A 184 -0.97 7.88 16.67
C ALA A 184 -0.82 8.38 15.23
N PHE A 185 -0.56 9.69 15.10
CA PHE A 185 -0.06 10.29 13.88
C PHE A 185 1.33 10.86 14.12
N ALA A 186 2.28 10.57 13.22
CA ALA A 186 3.62 11.14 13.25
C ALA A 186 3.81 12.19 12.16
N PRO A 187 4.62 13.23 12.39
CA PRO A 187 4.97 14.17 11.33
C PRO A 187 5.79 13.45 10.23
N ILE A 188 5.56 13.84 8.99
CA ILE A 188 6.27 13.34 7.82
C ILE A 188 6.66 14.48 6.89
N THR A 189 7.76 14.34 6.18
CA THR A 189 8.27 15.28 5.19
C THR A 189 8.62 14.55 3.89
N ASP A 190 8.98 15.30 2.86
CA ASP A 190 9.48 14.75 1.58
C ASP A 190 10.93 14.23 1.64
N ALA A 191 11.61 14.39 2.77
CA ALA A 191 13.01 14.01 2.96
C ALA A 191 13.17 12.58 3.44
#